data_97a6d0f6c44c666729b16800ce1f91eb
#
_entry.id   97a6d0f6c44c666729b16800ce1f91eb
#
_cell.length_a   1.000
_cell.length_b   1.000
_cell.length_c   1.000
_cell.angle_alpha   90.00
_cell.angle_beta   90.00
_cell.angle_gamma   90.00
#
_symmetry.space_group_name_H-M   'P 1'
#
loop_
_entity.id
_entity.type
_entity.pdbx_description
1 polymer ?
#
loop_
_entity_poly.entity_id
_entity_poly.type
_entity_poly.pdbx_seq_one_letter_code
_entity_poly.pdbx_strand_id
1 'polypeptide(L)'
;MRPPAADKWLRLADDHVVAIHCKGGKGRTGTAICAHLIQHWGLTADQALMAYENARTIGWSTENAGSGGSQGVTGQSQIRYVHYYAAILAQASWLLFFFLRVWSVRHSYYTLR
;
A
#
# COMPACT_ATOMS: atom_id res chain seq x y z
N MET A 1 -7.81 -1.26 -3.76
CA MET A 1 -8.90 -2.07 -3.21
C MET A 1 -8.31 -3.01 -2.18
N ARG A 2 -8.56 -2.74 -0.93
CA ARG A 2 -8.07 -3.49 0.23
C ARG A 2 -9.04 -4.64 0.47
N PRO A 3 -8.61 -5.88 0.64
CA PRO A 3 -9.48 -6.87 1.24
C PRO A 3 -9.58 -6.56 2.75
N PRO A 4 -10.72 -6.05 3.24
CA PRO A 4 -10.88 -5.74 4.67
C PRO A 4 -10.67 -6.98 5.55
N ALA A 5 -10.79 -8.17 4.96
CA ALA A 5 -10.53 -9.44 5.60
C ALA A 5 -9.05 -9.67 5.93
N ALA A 6 -8.11 -9.28 5.05
CA ALA A 6 -6.68 -9.49 5.26
C ALA A 6 -6.15 -8.69 6.46
N ASP A 7 -6.53 -7.41 6.54
CA ASP A 7 -6.11 -6.55 7.65
C ASP A 7 -6.70 -7.00 8.99
N LYS A 8 -7.98 -7.35 8.99
CA LYS A 8 -8.62 -7.90 10.18
C LYS A 8 -7.94 -9.18 10.65
N TRP A 9 -7.58 -10.08 9.72
CA TRP A 9 -6.89 -11.33 10.02
C TRP A 9 -5.51 -11.08 10.62
N LEU A 10 -4.69 -10.21 10.00
CA LEU A 10 -3.34 -9.90 10.47
C LEU A 10 -3.29 -9.24 11.86
N ARG A 11 -4.38 -8.61 12.30
CA ARG A 11 -4.48 -7.98 13.62
C ARG A 11 -4.91 -8.94 14.73
N LEU A 12 -5.34 -10.14 14.42
CA LEU A 12 -5.84 -11.09 15.43
C LEU A 12 -4.71 -11.77 16.20
N ALA A 13 -3.56 -12.00 15.57
CA ALA A 13 -2.38 -12.57 16.21
C ALA A 13 -1.11 -12.24 15.40
N ASP A 14 0.03 -12.17 16.11
CA ASP A 14 1.31 -11.77 15.51
C ASP A 14 1.88 -12.82 14.53
N ASP A 15 1.48 -14.07 14.67
CA ASP A 15 1.87 -15.19 13.81
C ASP A 15 0.94 -15.39 12.60
N HIS A 16 -0.09 -14.56 12.48
CA HIS A 16 -0.99 -14.65 11.35
C HIS A 16 -0.33 -14.15 10.07
N VAL A 17 -0.51 -14.90 9.00
CA VAL A 17 -0.01 -14.55 7.66
C VAL A 17 -1.14 -14.52 6.63
N VAL A 18 -0.98 -13.70 5.60
CA VAL A 18 -1.90 -13.63 4.46
C VAL A 18 -1.14 -13.97 3.18
N ALA A 19 -1.62 -14.97 2.45
CA ALA A 19 -1.10 -15.31 1.14
C ALA A 19 -1.89 -14.56 0.06
N ILE A 20 -1.19 -13.74 -0.74
CA ILE A 20 -1.77 -13.03 -1.88
C ILE A 20 -1.16 -13.60 -3.15
N HIS A 21 -2.00 -14.11 -4.05
CA HIS A 21 -1.55 -14.69 -5.30
C HIS A 21 -2.44 -14.32 -6.48
N CYS A 22 -1.89 -14.43 -7.67
CA CYS A 22 -2.62 -14.43 -8.94
C CYS A 22 -2.00 -15.51 -9.84
N LYS A 23 -2.20 -15.47 -11.15
CA LYS A 23 -1.61 -16.51 -12.04
C LYS A 23 -0.07 -16.43 -12.06
N GLY A 24 0.51 -15.26 -12.30
CA GLY A 24 1.97 -15.05 -12.42
C GLY A 24 2.64 -14.44 -11.18
N GLY A 25 1.87 -14.08 -10.15
CA GLY A 25 2.40 -13.49 -8.93
C GLY A 25 3.13 -12.16 -9.11
N LYS A 26 2.90 -11.42 -10.19
CA LYS A 26 3.58 -10.15 -10.50
C LYS A 26 2.62 -8.96 -10.41
N GLY A 27 1.87 -8.70 -11.47
CA GLY A 27 1.06 -7.50 -11.60
C GLY A 27 -0.06 -7.36 -10.58
N ARG A 28 -1.10 -8.19 -10.64
CA ARG A 28 -2.26 -8.13 -9.75
C ARG A 28 -1.87 -8.34 -8.27
N THR A 29 -1.01 -9.30 -8.01
CA THR A 29 -0.45 -9.55 -6.68
C THR A 29 0.32 -8.34 -6.18
N GLY A 30 1.23 -7.79 -6.99
CA GLY A 30 2.04 -6.63 -6.61
C GLY A 30 1.19 -5.39 -6.36
N THR A 31 0.18 -5.13 -7.19
CA THR A 31 -0.74 -4.00 -6.97
C THR A 31 -1.45 -4.10 -5.61
N ALA A 32 -1.91 -5.29 -5.22
CA ALA A 32 -2.58 -5.49 -3.94
C ALA A 32 -1.60 -5.33 -2.75
N ILE A 33 -0.39 -5.86 -2.87
CA ILE A 33 0.65 -5.74 -1.84
C ILE A 33 1.12 -4.28 -1.71
N CYS A 34 1.37 -3.57 -2.83
CA CYS A 34 1.74 -2.17 -2.80
C CYS A 34 0.67 -1.30 -2.12
N ALA A 35 -0.61 -1.55 -2.41
CA ALA A 35 -1.70 -0.84 -1.73
C ALA A 35 -1.69 -1.07 -0.22
N HIS A 36 -1.40 -2.29 0.23
CA HIS A 36 -1.25 -2.60 1.66
C HIS A 36 -0.05 -1.86 2.29
N LEU A 37 1.12 -1.88 1.63
CA LEU A 37 2.32 -1.20 2.11
C LEU A 37 2.11 0.31 2.24
N ILE A 38 1.48 0.95 1.25
CA ILE A 38 1.15 2.38 1.29
C ILE A 38 0.24 2.69 2.48
N GLN A 39 -0.81 1.88 2.67
CA GLN A 39 -1.82 2.16 3.68
C GLN A 39 -1.34 1.93 5.12
N HIS A 40 -0.56 0.89 5.35
CA HIS A 40 -0.20 0.47 6.71
C HIS A 40 1.20 0.86 7.13
N TRP A 41 2.11 1.00 6.16
CA TRP A 41 3.51 1.34 6.43
C TRP A 41 3.85 2.77 6.01
N GLY A 42 2.89 3.48 5.41
CA GLY A 42 3.06 4.87 5.01
C GLY A 42 4.06 5.07 3.88
N LEU A 43 4.34 4.03 3.10
CA LEU A 43 5.27 4.13 1.98
C LEU A 43 4.66 4.99 0.86
N THR A 44 5.52 5.68 0.10
CA THR A 44 5.11 6.28 -1.18
C THR A 44 4.82 5.18 -2.21
N ALA A 45 4.15 5.53 -3.31
CA ALA A 45 3.88 4.58 -4.39
C ALA A 45 5.17 3.96 -4.94
N ASP A 46 6.20 4.77 -5.18
CA ASP A 46 7.49 4.31 -5.70
C ASP A 46 8.23 3.41 -4.71
N GLN A 47 8.22 3.77 -3.43
CA GLN A 47 8.81 2.94 -2.37
C GLN A 47 8.11 1.58 -2.25
N ALA A 48 6.78 1.55 -2.35
CA ALA A 48 6.02 0.30 -2.29
C ALA A 48 6.30 -0.59 -3.51
N LEU A 49 6.38 -0.02 -4.71
CA LEU A 49 6.72 -0.74 -5.93
C LEU A 49 8.13 -1.33 -5.86
N MET A 50 9.11 -0.54 -5.42
CA MET A 50 10.49 -0.97 -5.25
C MET A 50 10.62 -2.06 -4.16
N ALA A 51 9.96 -1.88 -3.02
CA ALA A 51 9.96 -2.87 -1.93
C ALA A 51 9.39 -4.21 -2.39
N TYR A 52 8.29 -4.18 -3.14
CA TYR A 52 7.70 -5.39 -3.70
C TYR A 52 8.63 -6.09 -4.70
N GLU A 53 9.24 -5.34 -5.62
CA GLU A 53 10.17 -5.88 -6.61
C GLU A 53 11.39 -6.52 -5.94
N ASN A 54 12.01 -5.83 -4.98
CA ASN A 54 13.15 -6.33 -4.23
C ASN A 54 12.81 -7.61 -3.46
N ALA A 55 11.67 -7.65 -2.78
CA ALA A 55 11.23 -8.84 -2.05
C ALA A 55 10.98 -10.04 -2.98
N ARG A 56 10.55 -9.80 -4.21
CA ARG A 56 10.34 -10.84 -5.22
C ARG A 56 11.64 -11.39 -5.80
N THR A 57 12.71 -10.60 -5.81
CA THR A 57 14.02 -11.00 -6.33
C THR A 57 14.90 -11.69 -5.29
N ILE A 58 14.58 -11.58 -4.00
CA ILE A 58 15.28 -12.30 -2.94
C ILE A 58 15.05 -13.82 -3.13
N GLY A 59 16.12 -14.57 -3.39
CA GLY A 59 16.07 -16.01 -3.66
C GLY A 59 15.90 -16.39 -5.13
N TRP A 60 15.81 -15.43 -6.03
CA TRP A 60 15.92 -15.68 -7.46
C TRP A 60 17.41 -15.88 -7.81
N SER A 61 17.82 -17.11 -8.04
CA SER A 61 19.20 -17.41 -8.37
C SER A 61 19.65 -16.65 -9.62
N THR A 62 20.89 -16.16 -9.60
CA THR A 62 21.54 -15.47 -10.72
C THR A 62 21.54 -16.26 -12.03
N GLU A 63 21.34 -17.57 -11.96
CA GLU A 63 21.23 -18.47 -13.12
C GLU A 63 20.02 -18.17 -14.01
N ASN A 64 18.95 -17.57 -13.47
CA ASN A 64 17.75 -17.17 -14.21
C ASN A 64 17.74 -15.68 -14.59
N ALA A 65 18.77 -14.92 -14.24
CA ALA A 65 18.89 -13.49 -14.55
C ALA A 65 19.06 -13.20 -16.06
N GLY A 66 19.34 -14.20 -16.85
CA GLY A 66 19.48 -14.09 -18.32
C GLY A 66 18.17 -13.87 -19.09
N SER A 67 17.02 -14.07 -18.48
CA SER A 67 15.70 -13.77 -19.09
C SER A 67 15.10 -12.44 -18.62
N GLY A 68 15.90 -11.55 -18.15
CA GLY A 68 15.83 -10.08 -18.04
C GLY A 68 14.51 -9.35 -17.86
N GLY A 69 13.48 -9.93 -17.29
CA GLY A 69 12.22 -9.23 -17.00
C GLY A 69 12.10 -8.83 -15.53
N SER A 70 11.70 -7.57 -15.27
CA SER A 70 11.33 -7.13 -13.92
C SER A 70 10.40 -8.14 -13.24
N GLN A 71 10.69 -8.46 -11.99
CA GLN A 71 9.86 -9.35 -11.16
C GLN A 71 8.78 -8.57 -10.42
N GLY A 72 8.77 -7.25 -10.53
CA GLY A 72 7.80 -6.34 -9.94
C GLY A 72 6.50 -6.21 -10.73
N VAL A 73 5.80 -5.10 -10.48
CA VAL A 73 4.61 -4.70 -11.25
C VAL A 73 5.07 -4.04 -12.56
N THR A 74 4.83 -4.70 -13.69
CA THR A 74 5.27 -4.22 -15.02
C THR A 74 4.15 -3.60 -15.85
N GLY A 75 2.89 -3.86 -15.50
CA GLY A 75 1.74 -3.29 -16.22
C GLY A 75 1.59 -1.80 -15.96
N GLN A 76 1.70 -0.96 -16.99
CA GLN A 76 1.64 0.50 -16.88
C GLN A 76 0.35 0.99 -16.20
N SER A 77 -0.79 0.37 -16.52
CA SER A 77 -2.06 0.67 -15.84
C SER A 77 -2.03 0.33 -14.35
N GLN A 78 -1.41 -0.79 -13.99
CA GLN A 78 -1.30 -1.24 -12.60
C GLN A 78 -0.40 -0.32 -11.79
N ILE A 79 0.73 0.11 -12.35
CA ILE A 79 1.61 1.12 -11.74
C ILE A 79 0.84 2.41 -11.50
N ARG A 80 0.10 2.92 -12.50
CA ARG A 80 -0.75 4.10 -12.33
C ARG A 80 -1.79 3.94 -11.23
N TYR A 81 -2.42 2.78 -11.10
CA TYR A 81 -3.37 2.54 -10.01
C TYR A 81 -2.73 2.58 -8.64
N VAL A 82 -1.49 2.12 -8.49
CA VAL A 82 -0.74 2.24 -7.22
C VAL A 82 -0.54 3.72 -6.87
N HIS A 83 -0.14 4.56 -7.84
CA HIS A 83 0.00 6.00 -7.63
C HIS A 83 -1.34 6.69 -7.32
N TYR A 84 -2.42 6.34 -8.02
CA TYR A 84 -3.75 6.89 -7.73
C TYR A 84 -4.21 6.53 -6.32
N TYR A 85 -3.96 5.31 -5.89
CA TYR A 85 -4.30 4.88 -4.54
C TYR A 85 -3.54 5.68 -3.48
N ALA A 86 -2.25 5.90 -3.66
CA ALA A 86 -1.43 6.73 -2.77
C ALA A 86 -1.96 8.18 -2.70
N ALA A 87 -2.31 8.76 -3.86
CA ALA A 87 -2.86 10.11 -3.93
C ALA A 87 -4.21 10.23 -3.20
N ILE A 88 -5.11 9.26 -3.37
CA ILE A 88 -6.42 9.23 -2.68
C ILE A 88 -6.23 9.15 -1.16
N LEU A 89 -5.32 8.32 -0.67
CA LEU A 89 -5.04 8.21 0.76
C LEU A 89 -4.46 9.50 1.34
N ALA A 90 -3.55 10.15 0.61
CA ALA A 90 -3.00 11.44 1.00
C ALA A 90 -4.09 12.51 1.11
N GLN A 91 -5.00 12.61 0.14
CA GLN A 91 -6.13 13.55 0.17
C GLN A 91 -7.10 13.26 1.32
N ALA A 92 -7.43 12.00 1.57
CA ALA A 92 -8.30 11.61 2.68
C ALA A 92 -7.70 12.02 4.04
N SER A 93 -6.40 11.85 4.22
CA SER A 93 -5.68 12.28 5.43
C SER A 93 -5.73 13.79 5.63
N TRP A 94 -5.57 14.58 4.57
CA TRP A 94 -5.65 16.04 4.60
C TRP A 94 -7.05 16.54 4.99
N LEU A 95 -8.10 15.94 4.43
CA LEU A 95 -9.49 16.25 4.77
C LEU A 95 -9.78 15.96 6.24
N LEU A 96 -9.36 14.83 6.74
CA LEU A 96 -9.53 14.46 8.15
C LEU A 96 -8.81 15.44 9.07
N PHE A 97 -7.56 15.81 8.74
CA PHE A 97 -6.79 16.79 9.50
C PHE A 97 -7.46 18.16 9.48
N PHE A 98 -7.97 18.60 8.34
CA PHE A 98 -8.68 19.86 8.21
C PHE A 98 -9.96 19.89 9.05
N PHE A 99 -10.78 18.83 9.00
CA PHE A 99 -11.99 18.71 9.81
C PHE A 99 -11.69 18.70 11.31
N LEU A 100 -10.66 18.00 11.75
CA LEU A 100 -10.24 17.97 13.16
C LEU A 100 -9.75 19.35 13.62
N ARG A 101 -9.02 20.10 12.78
CA ARG A 101 -8.58 21.48 13.07
C ARG A 101 -9.77 22.43 13.20
N VAL A 102 -10.70 22.39 12.25
CA VAL A 102 -11.90 23.23 12.27
C VAL A 102 -12.76 22.92 13.48
N TRP A 103 -12.91 21.62 13.82
CA TRP A 103 -13.67 21.18 14.98
C TRP A 103 -13.01 21.62 16.30
N SER A 104 -11.70 21.52 16.42
CA SER A 104 -10.93 21.97 17.58
C SER A 104 -11.05 23.49 17.81
N VAL A 105 -10.95 24.29 16.75
CA VAL A 105 -11.13 25.73 16.85
C VAL A 105 -12.54 26.08 17.32
N ARG A 106 -13.57 25.43 16.78
CA ARG A 106 -14.96 25.66 17.16
C ARG A 106 -15.24 25.35 18.64
N HIS A 107 -14.60 24.30 19.21
CA HIS A 107 -14.77 23.96 20.62
C HIS A 107 -14.02 24.93 21.56
N SER A 108 -12.91 25.51 21.13
CA SER A 108 -12.19 26.53 21.91
C SER A 108 -13.00 27.81 22.13
N TYR A 109 -13.86 28.18 21.21
CA TYR A 109 -14.72 29.37 21.36
C TYR A 109 -15.89 29.18 22.34
N TYR A 110 -16.29 27.95 22.64
CA TYR A 110 -17.39 27.69 23.57
C TYR A 110 -16.97 27.50 25.02
N THR A 111 -15.66 27.38 25.31
CA THR A 111 -15.12 27.23 26.67
C THR A 111 -14.67 28.54 27.31
N LEU A 112 -14.83 29.68 26.63
CA LEU A 112 -14.45 31.02 27.11
C LEU A 112 -15.66 31.89 27.48
N ARG A 113 -16.81 31.29 27.88
CA ARG A 113 -17.91 32.02 28.48
C ARG A 113 -18.22 31.50 29.88
#